data_e1eff328fe7b64cca0f9efc2c9d252b8
#
_entry.id   e1eff328fe7b64cca0f9efc2c9d252b8
#
_cell.length_a   1.000
_cell.length_b   1.000
_cell.length_c   1.000
_cell.angle_alpha   90.00
_cell.angle_beta   90.00
_cell.angle_gamma   90.00
#
_symmetry.space_group_name_H-M   'P 1'
#
loop_
_entity.id
_entity.type
_entity.pdbx_description
1 polymer ?
#
loop_
_entity_poly.entity_id
_entity_poly.type
_entity_poly.pdbx_seq_one_letter_code
_entity_poly.pdbx_strand_id
1 'polypeptide(L)'
;PAFAELAARRWDEGNAHFPPTRFQVSNLQSGTGATNVIPGELAATFNLRWSPVQTLDGLKRTVAEILDRHGLHHSIDWLEAALPYYTAPGKFTALVSGAVQTIAALRPELSTGGGTSDGRFFGALGAEVVEFGLLNRTIHQVDECCAVDDIDRLRQVFAEVLRRLFAG
;
A
#
# COMPACT_ATOMS: atom_id res chain seq x y z
N PRO A 1 -16.10 18.99 7.55
CA PRO A 1 -15.29 19.84 6.65
C PRO A 1 -13.83 19.40 6.60
N ALA A 2 -13.13 19.21 7.74
CA ALA A 2 -11.70 18.87 7.79
C ALA A 2 -11.37 17.57 7.01
N PHE A 3 -12.10 16.48 7.24
CA PHE A 3 -11.87 15.24 6.50
C PHE A 3 -12.18 15.36 5.01
N ALA A 4 -13.13 16.20 4.63
CA ALA A 4 -13.38 16.47 3.21
C ALA A 4 -12.20 17.22 2.57
N GLU A 5 -11.62 18.17 3.28
CA GLU A 5 -10.41 18.87 2.83
C GLU A 5 -9.22 17.92 2.72
N LEU A 6 -8.97 17.09 3.75
CA LEU A 6 -7.91 16.07 3.75
C LEU A 6 -8.05 15.08 2.58
N ALA A 7 -9.28 14.63 2.31
CA ALA A 7 -9.56 13.69 1.23
C ALA A 7 -9.44 14.32 -0.17
N ALA A 8 -9.82 15.58 -0.31
CA ALA A 8 -9.75 16.30 -1.58
C ALA A 8 -8.36 16.91 -1.85
N ARG A 9 -7.49 16.93 -0.84
CA ARG A 9 -6.16 17.55 -0.97
C ARG A 9 -5.31 16.81 -1.99
N ARG A 10 -4.67 17.57 -2.88
CA ARG A 10 -3.56 17.09 -3.70
C ARG A 10 -2.30 17.13 -2.85
N TRP A 11 -1.87 15.98 -2.37
CA TRP A 11 -0.73 15.86 -1.47
C TRP A 11 0.62 16.01 -2.18
N ASP A 12 0.74 15.40 -3.36
CA ASP A 12 1.87 15.47 -4.28
C ASP A 12 1.49 14.91 -5.66
N GLU A 13 2.45 14.86 -6.57
CA GLU A 13 2.29 14.28 -7.91
C GLU A 13 2.77 12.82 -7.99
N GLY A 14 3.29 12.25 -6.88
CA GLY A 14 4.04 11.02 -6.94
C GLY A 14 5.38 11.18 -7.66
N ASN A 15 5.85 10.10 -8.25
CA ASN A 15 7.03 10.11 -9.12
C ASN A 15 6.92 9.02 -10.20
N ALA A 16 8.00 8.76 -10.95
CA ALA A 16 8.02 7.74 -12.01
C ALA A 16 7.66 6.31 -11.52
N HIS A 17 7.76 6.04 -10.22
CA HIS A 17 7.59 4.71 -9.63
C HIS A 17 6.43 4.64 -8.64
N PHE A 18 6.01 5.76 -8.07
CA PHE A 18 4.97 5.81 -7.04
C PHE A 18 3.82 6.72 -7.45
N PRO A 19 2.57 6.27 -7.26
CA PRO A 19 1.42 7.14 -7.43
C PRO A 19 1.42 8.28 -6.41
N PRO A 20 0.63 9.34 -6.64
CA PRO A 20 0.44 10.40 -5.67
C PRO A 20 -0.05 9.91 -4.32
N THR A 21 0.40 10.57 -3.25
CA THR A 21 -0.07 10.33 -1.89
C THR A 21 -1.58 10.55 -1.78
N ARG A 22 -2.25 9.67 -1.05
CA ARG A 22 -3.71 9.71 -0.82
C ARG A 22 -4.03 9.56 0.66
N PHE A 23 -5.02 10.34 1.09
CA PHE A 23 -5.64 10.24 2.40
C PHE A 23 -6.99 9.53 2.28
N GLN A 24 -7.27 8.59 3.17
CA GLN A 24 -8.53 7.83 3.19
C GLN A 24 -9.03 7.69 4.61
N VAL A 25 -10.31 8.01 4.84
CA VAL A 25 -11.01 7.68 6.09
C VAL A 25 -11.61 6.29 5.92
N SER A 26 -11.25 5.36 6.81
CA SER A 26 -11.77 3.99 6.79
C SER A 26 -12.93 3.77 7.76
N ASN A 27 -12.95 4.48 8.88
CA ASN A 27 -14.03 4.39 9.87
C ASN A 27 -14.33 5.75 10.49
N LEU A 28 -15.62 5.96 10.77
CA LEU A 28 -16.13 7.09 11.55
C LEU A 28 -17.11 6.57 12.59
N GLN A 29 -16.95 6.99 13.82
CA GLN A 29 -17.82 6.60 14.91
C GLN A 29 -18.13 7.82 15.77
N SER A 30 -19.42 8.08 16.00
CA SER A 30 -19.87 9.23 16.78
C SER A 30 -21.25 8.97 17.37
N GLY A 31 -21.48 9.51 18.57
CA GLY A 31 -22.76 9.44 19.24
C GLY A 31 -23.08 8.09 19.89
N THR A 32 -24.19 8.07 20.61
CA THR A 32 -24.70 6.93 21.38
C THR A 32 -25.89 6.23 20.71
N GLY A 33 -26.28 6.68 19.52
CA GLY A 33 -27.50 6.22 18.85
C GLY A 33 -28.79 6.97 19.25
N ALA A 34 -28.73 7.89 20.22
CA ALA A 34 -29.86 8.71 20.60
C ALA A 34 -30.20 9.76 19.53
N THR A 35 -31.45 9.86 19.14
CA THR A 35 -31.89 10.72 18.03
C THR A 35 -31.96 12.22 18.37
N ASN A 36 -31.95 12.54 19.66
CA ASN A 36 -32.13 13.90 20.20
C ASN A 36 -30.87 14.45 20.90
N VAL A 37 -29.70 13.81 20.72
CA VAL A 37 -28.43 14.23 21.31
C VAL A 37 -27.42 14.49 20.22
N ILE A 38 -26.85 15.69 20.21
CA ILE A 38 -25.72 16.01 19.34
C ILE A 38 -24.45 15.44 19.99
N PRO A 39 -23.70 14.59 19.28
CA PRO A 39 -22.47 14.03 19.82
C PRO A 39 -21.41 15.09 20.13
N GLY A 40 -20.75 14.97 21.30
CA GLY A 40 -19.61 15.81 21.67
C GLY A 40 -18.28 15.35 21.10
N GLU A 41 -18.20 14.08 20.65
CA GLU A 41 -16.97 13.46 20.17
C GLU A 41 -17.19 12.68 18.88
N LEU A 42 -16.13 12.60 18.07
CA LEU A 42 -16.07 11.77 16.88
C LEU A 42 -14.72 11.06 16.84
N ALA A 43 -14.75 9.74 16.79
CA ALA A 43 -13.58 8.92 16.50
C ALA A 43 -13.49 8.62 15.00
N ALA A 44 -12.32 8.81 14.43
CA ALA A 44 -12.05 8.54 13.02
C ALA A 44 -10.80 7.69 12.86
N THR A 45 -10.88 6.63 12.08
CA THR A 45 -9.70 5.91 11.61
C THR A 45 -9.42 6.30 10.18
N PHE A 46 -8.19 6.68 9.91
CA PHE A 46 -7.76 7.05 8.56
C PHE A 46 -6.39 6.45 8.25
N ASN A 47 -6.04 6.41 6.98
CA ASN A 47 -4.72 6.02 6.53
C ASN A 47 -4.21 6.97 5.44
N LEU A 48 -2.90 7.01 5.33
CA LEU A 48 -2.18 7.68 4.26
C LEU A 48 -1.40 6.61 3.47
N ARG A 49 -1.69 6.51 2.17
CA ARG A 49 -0.85 5.78 1.22
C ARG A 49 0.03 6.81 0.55
N TRP A 50 1.31 6.79 0.82
CA TRP A 50 2.19 7.90 0.51
C TRP A 50 3.39 7.51 -0.33
N SER A 51 3.84 8.47 -1.12
CA SER A 51 4.99 8.42 -2.00
C SER A 51 6.24 8.88 -1.26
N PRO A 52 7.43 8.33 -1.54
CA PRO A 52 8.69 8.76 -0.92
C PRO A 52 9.10 10.21 -1.24
N VAL A 53 8.31 10.96 -2.01
CA VAL A 53 8.48 12.42 -2.13
C VAL A 53 7.98 13.18 -0.90
N GLN A 54 7.21 12.51 -0.04
CA GLN A 54 6.77 13.03 1.26
C GLN A 54 7.67 12.51 2.38
N THR A 55 7.57 13.14 3.54
CA THR A 55 8.14 12.64 4.80
C THR A 55 7.02 12.35 5.78
N LEU A 56 7.20 11.37 6.63
CA LEU A 56 6.21 11.00 7.65
C LEU A 56 5.86 12.21 8.55
N ASP A 57 6.88 12.95 9.01
CA ASP A 57 6.67 14.14 9.85
C ASP A 57 5.96 15.27 9.10
N GLY A 58 6.23 15.43 7.81
CA GLY A 58 5.53 16.38 6.94
C GLY A 58 4.04 16.05 6.83
N LEU A 59 3.72 14.78 6.63
CA LEU A 59 2.33 14.29 6.55
C LEU A 59 1.60 14.50 7.88
N LYS A 60 2.22 14.08 9.01
CA LYS A 60 1.66 14.26 10.36
C LYS A 60 1.36 15.73 10.64
N ARG A 61 2.30 16.62 10.36
CA ARG A 61 2.15 18.07 10.54
C ARG A 61 1.02 18.61 9.69
N THR A 62 0.96 18.26 8.42
CA THR A 62 -0.09 18.75 7.51
C THR A 62 -1.48 18.31 7.97
N VAL A 63 -1.64 17.08 8.46
CA VAL A 63 -2.92 16.62 9.01
C VAL A 63 -3.30 17.45 10.23
N ALA A 64 -2.39 17.63 11.20
CA ALA A 64 -2.64 18.42 12.40
C ALA A 64 -2.99 19.87 12.06
N GLU A 65 -2.24 20.54 11.18
CA GLU A 65 -2.50 21.90 10.73
C GLU A 65 -3.90 22.09 10.10
N ILE A 66 -4.37 21.08 9.36
CA ILE A 66 -5.73 21.12 8.79
C ILE A 66 -6.78 21.00 9.88
N LEU A 67 -6.61 20.08 10.82
CA LEU A 67 -7.54 19.92 11.95
C LEU A 67 -7.61 21.19 12.81
N ASP A 68 -6.44 21.77 13.13
CA ASP A 68 -6.31 23.02 13.91
C ASP A 68 -6.99 24.19 13.19
N ARG A 69 -6.80 24.34 11.88
CA ARG A 69 -7.41 25.40 11.07
C ARG A 69 -8.93 25.30 11.05
N HIS A 70 -9.49 24.10 11.20
CA HIS A 70 -10.92 23.89 11.38
C HIS A 70 -11.40 24.06 12.83
N GLY A 71 -10.53 24.48 13.74
CA GLY A 71 -10.87 24.72 15.15
C GLY A 71 -11.20 23.45 15.93
N LEU A 72 -10.69 22.29 15.52
CA LEU A 72 -10.98 21.02 16.17
C LEU A 72 -10.01 20.76 17.31
N HIS A 73 -10.54 20.51 18.52
CA HIS A 73 -9.75 19.88 19.57
C HIS A 73 -9.56 18.41 19.22
N HIS A 74 -8.33 17.96 19.02
CA HIS A 74 -8.06 16.61 18.57
C HIS A 74 -6.85 15.99 19.26
N SER A 75 -6.83 14.66 19.31
CA SER A 75 -5.65 13.84 19.56
C SER A 75 -5.51 12.83 18.44
N ILE A 76 -4.28 12.49 18.05
CA ILE A 76 -4.04 11.52 16.96
C ILE A 76 -3.03 10.49 17.46
N ASP A 77 -3.45 9.23 17.46
CA ASP A 77 -2.57 8.10 17.68
C ASP A 77 -2.05 7.60 16.33
N TRP A 78 -0.74 7.75 16.11
CA TRP A 78 -0.12 7.37 14.86
C TRP A 78 0.43 5.93 14.91
N LEU A 79 -0.09 5.07 14.05
CA LEU A 79 0.49 3.75 13.79
C LEU A 79 1.37 3.82 12.54
N GLU A 80 2.68 3.73 12.74
CA GLU A 80 3.67 3.73 11.64
C GLU A 80 3.83 2.31 11.11
N ALA A 81 2.97 1.92 10.16
CA ALA A 81 2.94 0.54 9.66
C ALA A 81 4.11 0.21 8.72
N ALA A 82 4.45 1.10 7.79
CA ALA A 82 5.53 0.89 6.83
C ALA A 82 6.01 2.20 6.20
N LEU A 83 7.31 2.24 5.89
CA LEU A 83 7.88 3.24 4.98
C LEU A 83 7.79 2.72 3.54
N PRO A 84 7.52 3.59 2.54
CA PRO A 84 7.61 3.20 1.14
C PRO A 84 9.05 2.79 0.82
N TYR A 85 9.22 1.70 0.10
CA TYR A 85 10.51 1.27 -0.41
C TYR A 85 10.45 1.03 -1.92
N TYR A 86 11.59 1.11 -2.57
CA TYR A 86 11.72 0.88 -3.99
C TYR A 86 12.93 -0.01 -4.28
N THR A 87 12.70 -1.10 -4.97
CA THR A 87 13.75 -1.92 -5.54
C THR A 87 13.94 -1.53 -7.02
N ALA A 88 15.06 -0.96 -7.35
CA ALA A 88 15.40 -0.70 -8.75
C ALA A 88 15.48 -2.03 -9.52
N PRO A 89 14.97 -2.09 -10.77
CA PRO A 89 15.09 -3.29 -11.59
C PRO A 89 16.54 -3.76 -11.71
N GLY A 90 16.80 -5.01 -11.32
CA GLY A 90 18.12 -5.59 -11.27
C GLY A 90 18.18 -7.04 -11.77
N LYS A 91 19.18 -7.77 -11.37
CA LYS A 91 19.39 -9.17 -11.80
C LYS A 91 18.26 -10.08 -11.31
N PHE A 92 17.84 -9.92 -10.08
CA PHE A 92 16.77 -10.74 -9.49
C PHE A 92 15.40 -10.40 -10.10
N THR A 93 15.09 -9.13 -10.30
CA THR A 93 13.88 -8.69 -11.01
C THR A 93 13.82 -9.26 -12.43
N ALA A 94 14.93 -9.22 -13.17
CA ALA A 94 15.02 -9.78 -14.51
C ALA A 94 14.84 -11.31 -14.50
N LEU A 95 15.42 -11.99 -13.52
CA LEU A 95 15.31 -13.44 -13.34
C LEU A 95 13.86 -13.85 -13.09
N VAL A 96 13.17 -13.18 -12.15
CA VAL A 96 11.74 -13.44 -11.86
C VAL A 96 10.88 -13.15 -13.08
N SER A 97 11.07 -12.01 -13.76
CA SER A 97 10.33 -11.66 -14.98
C SER A 97 10.50 -12.70 -16.07
N GLY A 98 11.71 -13.21 -16.25
CA GLY A 98 12.00 -14.28 -17.21
C GLY A 98 11.37 -15.61 -16.83
N ALA A 99 11.27 -15.95 -15.53
CA ALA A 99 10.57 -17.15 -15.07
C ALA A 99 9.06 -17.05 -15.36
N VAL A 100 8.45 -15.90 -15.06
CA VAL A 100 7.03 -15.63 -15.37
C VAL A 100 6.78 -15.77 -16.87
N GLN A 101 7.63 -15.18 -17.70
CA GLN A 101 7.48 -15.25 -19.15
C GLN A 101 7.59 -16.70 -19.67
N THR A 102 8.48 -17.51 -19.10
CA THR A 102 8.64 -18.92 -19.49
C THR A 102 7.43 -19.77 -19.13
N ILE A 103 6.88 -19.59 -17.92
CA ILE A 103 5.80 -20.45 -17.42
C ILE A 103 4.42 -19.96 -17.84
N ALA A 104 4.18 -18.66 -17.78
CA ALA A 104 2.86 -18.08 -18.05
C ALA A 104 2.72 -17.49 -19.47
N ALA A 105 3.80 -17.44 -20.26
CA ALA A 105 3.86 -16.78 -21.57
C ALA A 105 3.43 -15.28 -21.51
N LEU A 106 3.57 -14.65 -20.35
CA LEU A 106 3.22 -13.26 -20.09
C LEU A 106 4.46 -12.46 -19.74
N ARG A 107 4.54 -11.23 -20.21
CA ARG A 107 5.54 -10.27 -19.75
C ARG A 107 4.97 -9.51 -18.55
N PRO A 108 5.51 -9.70 -17.33
CA PRO A 108 4.99 -9.00 -16.18
C PRO A 108 5.30 -7.51 -16.23
N GLU A 109 4.39 -6.70 -15.74
CA GLU A 109 4.61 -5.28 -15.49
C GLU A 109 5.26 -5.10 -14.12
N LEU A 110 6.28 -4.26 -14.04
CA LEU A 110 6.90 -3.87 -12.78
C LEU A 110 6.14 -2.69 -12.19
N SER A 111 5.63 -2.85 -11.00
CA SER A 111 4.77 -1.85 -10.34
C SER A 111 5.09 -1.76 -8.86
N THR A 112 4.90 -0.58 -8.28
CA THR A 112 4.92 -0.35 -6.82
C THR A 112 3.50 -0.26 -6.25
N GLY A 113 2.48 -0.55 -7.05
CA GLY A 113 1.07 -0.40 -6.70
C GLY A 113 0.48 -1.54 -5.88
N GLY A 114 1.27 -2.50 -5.44
CA GLY A 114 0.85 -3.63 -4.62
C GLY A 114 0.49 -3.27 -3.17
N GLY A 115 0.08 -4.29 -2.41
CA GLY A 115 -0.12 -4.18 -0.97
C GLY A 115 1.21 -4.05 -0.21
N THR A 116 1.10 -3.83 1.10
CA THR A 116 2.27 -3.84 1.98
C THR A 116 2.60 -5.28 2.34
N SER A 117 3.87 -5.66 2.23
CA SER A 117 4.38 -6.98 2.63
C SER A 117 5.58 -6.86 3.56
N ASP A 118 6.06 -7.99 4.07
CA ASP A 118 7.30 -8.06 4.85
C ASP A 118 8.55 -7.81 4.00
N GLY A 119 8.43 -7.77 2.67
CA GLY A 119 9.47 -7.34 1.76
C GLY A 119 10.05 -5.96 2.11
N ARG A 120 9.24 -5.07 2.72
CA ARG A 120 9.68 -3.75 3.19
C ARG A 120 10.89 -3.80 4.15
N PHE A 121 10.96 -4.82 5.01
CA PHE A 121 12.07 -4.96 5.95
C PHE A 121 13.37 -5.34 5.23
N PHE A 122 13.28 -6.22 4.24
CA PHE A 122 14.42 -6.63 3.42
C PHE A 122 14.87 -5.50 2.47
N GLY A 123 13.91 -4.77 1.87
CA GLY A 123 14.21 -3.60 1.06
C GLY A 123 14.94 -2.50 1.84
N ALA A 124 14.58 -2.27 3.10
CA ALA A 124 15.26 -1.32 3.99
C ALA A 124 16.72 -1.74 4.30
N LEU A 125 17.04 -3.03 4.22
CA LEU A 125 18.40 -3.58 4.35
C LEU A 125 19.20 -3.57 3.04
N GLY A 126 18.62 -3.03 1.96
CA GLY A 126 19.26 -2.96 0.65
C GLY A 126 19.17 -4.23 -0.19
N ALA A 127 18.32 -5.19 0.20
CA ALA A 127 18.06 -6.37 -0.62
C ALA A 127 17.21 -6.00 -1.85
N GLU A 128 17.46 -6.70 -2.97
CA GLU A 128 16.57 -6.65 -4.13
C GLU A 128 15.34 -7.49 -3.83
N VAL A 129 14.18 -6.85 -3.70
CA VAL A 129 12.91 -7.47 -3.34
C VAL A 129 11.96 -7.47 -4.53
N VAL A 130 11.37 -8.62 -4.82
CA VAL A 130 10.32 -8.78 -5.82
C VAL A 130 9.12 -9.45 -5.16
N GLU A 131 7.99 -8.79 -5.21
CA GLU A 131 6.72 -9.37 -4.80
C GLU A 131 5.99 -9.92 -6.03
N PHE A 132 5.67 -11.20 -5.98
CA PHE A 132 4.96 -11.87 -7.04
C PHE A 132 4.01 -12.91 -6.44
N GLY A 133 2.76 -12.90 -6.87
CA GLY A 133 1.75 -13.78 -6.31
C GLY A 133 0.53 -13.96 -7.22
N LEU A 134 -0.55 -14.45 -6.62
CA LEU A 134 -1.84 -14.62 -7.29
C LEU A 134 -2.46 -13.28 -7.69
N LEU A 135 -3.35 -13.30 -8.66
CA LEU A 135 -4.13 -12.13 -9.06
C LEU A 135 -5.00 -11.68 -7.89
N ASN A 136 -4.89 -10.40 -7.53
CA ASN A 136 -5.56 -9.81 -6.38
C ASN A 136 -6.89 -9.11 -6.71
N ARG A 137 -7.61 -9.56 -7.75
CA ARG A 137 -8.87 -8.93 -8.20
C ARG A 137 -9.96 -8.86 -7.14
N THR A 138 -9.98 -9.83 -6.23
CA THR A 138 -10.96 -9.95 -5.15
C THR A 138 -10.35 -9.74 -3.76
N ILE A 139 -9.12 -9.24 -3.69
CA ILE A 139 -8.44 -9.02 -2.41
C ILE A 139 -9.26 -8.10 -1.49
N HIS A 140 -9.41 -8.48 -0.23
CA HIS A 140 -10.17 -7.78 0.81
C HIS A 140 -11.68 -7.66 0.51
N GLN A 141 -12.21 -8.44 -0.42
CA GLN A 141 -13.65 -8.51 -0.70
C GLN A 141 -14.30 -9.71 0.00
N VAL A 142 -15.61 -9.64 0.18
CA VAL A 142 -16.39 -10.81 0.57
C VAL A 142 -16.26 -11.86 -0.54
N ASP A 143 -16.08 -13.14 -0.16
CA ASP A 143 -15.82 -14.25 -1.07
C ASP A 143 -14.50 -14.10 -1.87
N GLU A 144 -13.46 -13.56 -1.24
CA GLU A 144 -12.12 -13.52 -1.82
C GLU A 144 -11.71 -14.87 -2.36
N CYS A 145 -11.30 -14.93 -3.62
CA CYS A 145 -11.00 -16.17 -4.30
C CYS A 145 -9.91 -16.02 -5.38
N CYS A 146 -9.33 -17.16 -5.77
CA CYS A 146 -8.44 -17.27 -6.92
C CYS A 146 -8.77 -18.53 -7.74
N ALA A 147 -8.31 -18.56 -8.98
CA ALA A 147 -8.42 -19.77 -9.80
C ALA A 147 -7.43 -20.84 -9.29
N VAL A 148 -7.87 -22.09 -9.19
CA VAL A 148 -7.01 -23.21 -8.74
C VAL A 148 -5.80 -23.37 -9.66
N ASP A 149 -5.97 -23.23 -10.97
CA ASP A 149 -4.89 -23.32 -11.96
C ASP A 149 -3.81 -22.24 -11.74
N ASP A 150 -4.17 -21.07 -11.19
CA ASP A 150 -3.20 -20.01 -10.90
C ASP A 150 -2.27 -20.39 -9.74
N ILE A 151 -2.74 -21.22 -8.81
CA ILE A 151 -1.90 -21.75 -7.72
C ILE A 151 -0.81 -22.66 -8.30
N ASP A 152 -1.18 -23.55 -9.22
CA ASP A 152 -0.21 -24.43 -9.87
C ASP A 152 0.78 -23.67 -10.75
N ARG A 153 0.32 -22.67 -11.49
CA ARG A 153 1.21 -21.79 -12.28
C ARG A 153 2.17 -21.01 -11.38
N LEU A 154 1.68 -20.48 -10.27
CA LEU A 154 2.51 -19.76 -9.29
C LEU A 154 3.60 -20.67 -8.73
N ARG A 155 3.24 -21.90 -8.33
CA ARG A 155 4.22 -22.92 -7.90
C ARG A 155 5.29 -23.19 -8.97
N GLN A 156 4.90 -23.32 -10.23
CA GLN A 156 5.83 -23.53 -11.34
C GLN A 156 6.76 -22.33 -11.55
N VAL A 157 6.24 -21.10 -11.44
CA VAL A 157 7.06 -19.87 -11.52
C VAL A 157 8.12 -19.86 -10.42
N PHE A 158 7.73 -20.13 -9.15
CA PHE A 158 8.70 -20.18 -8.06
C PHE A 158 9.75 -21.28 -8.23
N ALA A 159 9.35 -22.46 -8.71
CA ALA A 159 10.29 -23.54 -9.02
C ALA A 159 11.29 -23.12 -10.10
N GLU A 160 10.83 -22.43 -11.15
CA GLU A 160 11.69 -21.91 -12.20
C GLU A 160 12.61 -20.79 -11.73
N VAL A 161 12.13 -19.90 -10.83
CA VAL A 161 12.95 -18.88 -10.18
C VAL A 161 14.11 -19.55 -9.41
N LEU A 162 13.81 -20.54 -8.58
CA LEU A 162 14.83 -21.26 -7.81
C LEU A 162 15.82 -21.99 -8.72
N ARG A 163 15.32 -22.66 -9.74
CA ARG A 163 16.18 -23.33 -10.72
C ARG A 163 17.15 -22.35 -11.37
N ARG A 164 16.71 -21.18 -11.81
CA ARG A 164 17.58 -20.16 -12.43
C ARG A 164 18.56 -19.54 -11.42
N LEU A 165 18.13 -19.38 -10.18
CA LEU A 165 18.97 -18.77 -9.14
C LEU A 165 20.14 -19.67 -8.75
N PHE A 166 19.93 -21.01 -8.75
CA PHE A 166 20.93 -21.98 -8.30
C PHE A 166 21.55 -22.83 -9.41
N ALA A 167 21.18 -22.62 -10.69
CA ALA A 167 21.76 -23.34 -11.84
C ALA A 167 22.96 -22.63 -12.46
N GLY A 168 23.47 -21.57 -11.82
CA GLY A 168 24.66 -20.82 -12.26
C GLY A 168 25.96 -21.32 -11.68
#